data_844173a6671098b0c586e5893c75eeb0
#
_entry.id   844173a6671098b0c586e5893c75eeb0
#
_cell.length_a   1.000
_cell.length_b   1.000
_cell.length_c   1.000
_cell.angle_alpha   90.00
_cell.angle_beta   90.00
_cell.angle_gamma   90.00
#
_symmetry.space_group_name_H-M   'P 1'
#
loop_
_entity.id
_entity.type
_entity.pdbx_description
1 polymer ?
#
loop_
_entity_poly.entity_id
_entity_poly.type
_entity_poly.pdbx_seq_one_letter_code
_entity_poly.pdbx_strand_id
1 'polypeptide(L)'
;MDDIKDLITRLRWTSSNDDKPFDADTATLAAEAIENLDAQLDVCIQGDINKTRENEILLSALTKWGAGMQTVMVFEEMAELQKELCKSLRGKVNRGYIAEEIADVRIMLDQMVILYDCAEDVDTWRKVKLGRLEKRLSKQVEEPHE
;
A
#
# COMPACT_ATOMS: atom_id res chain seq x y z
N MET A 1 -18.22 -9.18 5.53
CA MET A 1 -18.86 -7.85 5.69
C MET A 1 -20.36 -7.99 5.97
N ASP A 2 -21.02 -9.05 5.51
CA ASP A 2 -22.44 -9.33 5.81
C ASP A 2 -22.66 -9.81 7.25
N ASP A 3 -21.71 -10.57 7.81
CA ASP A 3 -21.78 -11.10 9.18
C ASP A 3 -21.83 -10.03 10.28
N ILE A 4 -21.04 -8.95 10.12
CA ILE A 4 -21.02 -7.85 11.10
C ILE A 4 -22.33 -7.05 11.10
N LYS A 5 -22.93 -6.83 9.92
CA LYS A 5 -24.23 -6.15 9.81
C LYS A 5 -25.35 -6.98 10.41
N ASP A 6 -25.32 -8.29 10.20
CA ASP A 6 -26.26 -9.23 10.82
C ASP A 6 -26.10 -9.25 12.33
N LEU A 7 -24.87 -9.31 12.83
CA LEU A 7 -24.57 -9.24 14.26
C LEU A 7 -25.06 -7.93 14.89
N ILE A 8 -24.79 -6.78 14.26
CA ILE A 8 -25.27 -5.46 14.73
C ILE A 8 -26.80 -5.44 14.75
N THR A 9 -27.46 -6.01 13.76
CA THR A 9 -28.93 -6.09 13.69
C THR A 9 -29.47 -6.96 14.82
N ARG A 10 -28.87 -8.10 15.09
CA ARG A 10 -29.23 -8.99 16.21
C ARG A 10 -29.01 -8.32 17.57
N LEU A 11 -27.89 -7.63 17.75
CA LEU A 11 -27.58 -6.87 18.97
C LEU A 11 -28.58 -5.72 19.20
N ARG A 12 -29.00 -5.00 18.17
CA ARG A 12 -30.02 -3.94 18.27
C ARG A 12 -31.39 -4.51 18.58
N TRP A 13 -31.74 -5.66 18.02
CA TRP A 13 -33.02 -6.31 18.28
C TRP A 13 -33.13 -6.81 19.73
N THR A 14 -32.06 -7.38 20.28
CA THR A 14 -32.00 -7.82 21.68
C THR A 14 -32.04 -6.64 22.66
N SER A 15 -31.49 -5.47 22.32
CA SER A 15 -31.52 -4.25 23.11
C SER A 15 -32.93 -3.59 23.17
N SER A 16 -33.82 -3.90 22.24
CA SER A 16 -35.15 -3.31 22.15
C SER A 16 -36.28 -4.17 22.75
N ASN A 17 -36.00 -5.42 23.10
CA ASN A 17 -36.93 -6.37 23.67
C ASN A 17 -36.50 -6.78 25.08
N ASP A 18 -37.30 -6.39 26.05
CA ASP A 18 -37.17 -6.62 27.47
C ASP A 18 -36.43 -7.89 27.96
N ASP A 19 -35.42 -7.67 28.79
CA ASP A 19 -34.89 -8.54 29.86
C ASP A 19 -34.46 -9.99 29.55
N LYS A 20 -34.24 -10.38 28.29
CA LYS A 20 -33.54 -11.63 28.01
C LYS A 20 -32.04 -11.40 27.88
N PRO A 21 -31.22 -12.04 28.73
CA PRO A 21 -29.76 -12.00 28.52
C PRO A 21 -29.42 -12.53 27.14
N PHE A 22 -28.37 -11.96 26.51
CA PHE A 22 -27.77 -12.49 25.30
C PHE A 22 -27.62 -14.01 25.43
N ASP A 23 -28.07 -14.78 24.44
CA ASP A 23 -27.68 -16.18 24.39
C ASP A 23 -26.15 -16.30 24.27
N ALA A 24 -25.61 -17.39 24.79
CA ALA A 24 -24.15 -17.58 24.83
C ALA A 24 -23.51 -17.50 23.43
N ASP A 25 -24.23 -17.94 22.40
CA ASP A 25 -23.74 -17.92 21.00
C ASP A 25 -23.64 -16.48 20.47
N THR A 26 -24.63 -15.63 20.77
CA THR A 26 -24.61 -14.21 20.37
C THR A 26 -23.51 -13.45 21.11
N ALA A 27 -23.27 -13.74 22.38
CA ALA A 27 -22.19 -13.13 23.16
C ALA A 27 -20.81 -13.54 22.63
N THR A 28 -20.64 -14.82 22.26
CA THR A 28 -19.39 -15.32 21.67
C THR A 28 -19.12 -14.67 20.32
N LEU A 29 -20.11 -14.61 19.43
CA LEU A 29 -19.98 -13.96 18.12
C LEU A 29 -19.66 -12.45 18.25
N ALA A 30 -20.26 -11.79 19.24
CA ALA A 30 -19.97 -10.39 19.51
C ALA A 30 -18.51 -10.20 19.98
N ALA A 31 -18.03 -11.06 20.87
CA ALA A 31 -16.66 -11.03 21.36
C ALA A 31 -15.65 -11.25 20.23
N GLU A 32 -15.85 -12.28 19.41
CA GLU A 32 -15.00 -12.56 18.23
C GLU A 32 -14.99 -11.39 17.22
N ALA A 33 -16.15 -10.76 16.98
CA ALA A 33 -16.24 -9.60 16.11
C ALA A 33 -15.49 -8.38 16.66
N ILE A 34 -15.56 -8.15 17.98
CA ILE A 34 -14.83 -7.07 18.65
C ILE A 34 -13.33 -7.33 18.57
N GLU A 35 -12.84 -8.53 18.89
CA GLU A 35 -11.43 -8.91 18.81
C GLU A 35 -10.89 -8.72 17.39
N ASN A 36 -11.66 -9.11 16.37
CA ASN A 36 -11.28 -8.92 14.98
C ASN A 36 -11.20 -7.43 14.58
N LEU A 37 -12.15 -6.61 15.03
CA LEU A 37 -12.13 -5.17 14.79
C LEU A 37 -10.96 -4.49 15.49
N ASP A 38 -10.64 -4.86 16.71
CA ASP A 38 -9.48 -4.35 17.44
C ASP A 38 -8.18 -4.71 16.74
N ALA A 39 -8.03 -5.95 16.28
CA ALA A 39 -6.86 -6.38 15.50
C ALA A 39 -6.72 -5.62 14.17
N GLN A 40 -7.83 -5.35 13.46
CA GLN A 40 -7.83 -4.55 12.24
C GLN A 40 -7.46 -3.08 12.51
N LEU A 41 -7.96 -2.53 13.61
CA LEU A 41 -7.65 -1.16 14.03
C LEU A 41 -6.16 -1.03 14.37
N ASP A 42 -5.58 -1.98 15.11
CA ASP A 42 -4.17 -2.00 15.44
C ASP A 42 -3.28 -2.03 14.20
N VAL A 43 -3.64 -2.84 13.19
CA VAL A 43 -2.92 -2.89 11.90
C VAL A 43 -3.01 -1.54 11.16
N CYS A 44 -4.17 -0.89 11.15
CA CYS A 44 -4.35 0.41 10.53
C CYS A 44 -3.52 1.49 11.24
N ILE A 45 -3.59 1.56 12.57
CA ILE A 45 -2.84 2.52 13.39
C ILE A 45 -1.33 2.33 13.19
N GLN A 46 -0.85 1.08 13.20
CA GLN A 46 0.56 0.79 13.00
C GLN A 46 1.03 1.17 11.59
N GLY A 47 0.18 0.99 10.58
CA GLY A 47 0.44 1.43 9.22
C GLY A 47 0.60 2.94 9.12
N ASP A 48 -0.29 3.70 9.75
CA ASP A 48 -0.23 5.17 9.76
C ASP A 48 0.99 5.71 10.52
N ILE A 49 1.34 5.09 11.66
CA ILE A 49 2.54 5.45 12.44
C ILE A 49 3.80 5.21 11.60
N ASN A 50 3.91 4.06 10.94
CA ASN A 50 5.06 3.73 10.11
C ASN A 50 5.20 4.71 8.93
N LYS A 51 4.11 5.02 8.24
CA LYS A 51 4.09 6.00 7.13
C LYS A 51 4.50 7.40 7.61
N THR A 52 4.06 7.82 8.78
CA THR A 52 4.45 9.12 9.37
C THR A 52 5.95 9.15 9.64
N ARG A 53 6.51 8.09 10.22
CA ARG A 53 7.95 7.98 10.49
C ARG A 53 8.79 7.97 9.21
N GLU A 54 8.36 7.24 8.18
CA GLU A 54 9.03 7.26 6.88
C GLU A 54 9.07 8.68 6.30
N ASN A 55 7.95 9.38 6.29
CA ASN A 55 7.86 10.75 5.79
C ASN A 55 8.79 11.72 6.58
N GLU A 56 8.91 11.56 7.89
CA GLU A 56 9.84 12.37 8.71
C GLU A 56 11.30 12.13 8.30
N ILE A 57 11.70 10.87 8.02
CA ILE A 57 13.05 10.54 7.56
C ILE A 57 13.32 11.16 6.18
N LEU A 58 12.38 11.02 5.24
CA LEU A 58 12.52 11.54 3.87
C LEU A 58 12.60 13.08 3.86
N LEU A 59 11.77 13.74 4.66
CA LEU A 59 11.80 15.20 4.82
C LEU A 59 13.12 15.66 5.46
N SER A 60 13.63 14.92 6.43
CA SER A 60 14.93 15.20 7.05
C SER A 60 16.08 15.08 6.04
N ALA A 61 16.03 14.11 5.14
CA ALA A 61 17.00 13.96 4.05
C ALA A 61 16.96 15.14 3.07
N LEU A 62 15.78 15.54 2.63
CA LEU A 62 15.56 16.71 1.77
C LEU A 62 16.07 18.00 2.43
N THR A 63 15.82 18.15 3.73
CA THR A 63 16.27 19.32 4.49
C THR A 63 17.79 19.33 4.65
N LYS A 64 18.41 18.19 4.94
CA LYS A 64 19.83 18.06 5.21
C LYS A 64 20.70 18.22 3.97
N TRP A 65 20.31 17.59 2.87
CA TRP A 65 21.12 17.53 1.65
C TRP A 65 20.65 18.46 0.54
N GLY A 66 19.44 18.97 0.63
CA GLY A 66 18.84 19.91 -0.29
C GLY A 66 18.19 19.27 -1.51
N ALA A 67 17.13 19.90 -2.00
CA ALA A 67 16.29 19.43 -3.09
C ALA A 67 17.10 19.10 -4.37
N GLY A 68 18.06 19.96 -4.74
CA GLY A 68 18.87 19.76 -5.95
C GLY A 68 19.71 18.50 -5.89
N MET A 69 20.41 18.24 -4.77
CA MET A 69 21.21 17.02 -4.60
C MET A 69 20.33 15.78 -4.57
N GLN A 70 19.20 15.82 -3.87
CA GLN A 70 18.28 14.68 -3.84
C GLN A 70 17.66 14.39 -5.22
N THR A 71 17.43 15.41 -6.04
CA THR A 71 17.02 15.19 -7.45
C THR A 71 18.12 14.54 -8.28
N VAL A 72 19.38 14.88 -8.07
CA VAL A 72 20.52 14.22 -8.73
C VAL A 72 20.62 12.75 -8.31
N MET A 73 20.43 12.46 -7.03
CA MET A 73 20.41 11.07 -6.52
C MET A 73 19.34 10.21 -7.19
N VAL A 74 18.15 10.77 -7.53
CA VAL A 74 17.14 10.03 -8.32
C VAL A 74 17.74 9.46 -9.61
N PHE A 75 18.55 10.26 -10.35
CA PHE A 75 19.16 9.79 -11.59
C PHE A 75 20.24 8.73 -11.34
N GLU A 76 20.98 8.84 -10.25
CA GLU A 76 21.99 7.87 -9.83
C GLU A 76 21.36 6.52 -9.54
N GLU A 77 20.36 6.47 -8.66
CA GLU A 77 19.67 5.21 -8.29
C GLU A 77 18.95 4.58 -9.49
N MET A 78 18.32 5.39 -10.35
CA MET A 78 17.73 4.89 -11.57
C MET A 78 18.78 4.27 -12.53
N ALA A 79 19.98 4.82 -12.60
CA ALA A 79 21.06 4.27 -13.42
C ALA A 79 21.62 2.97 -12.83
N GLU A 80 21.71 2.87 -11.50
CA GLU A 80 22.12 1.64 -10.82
C GLU A 80 21.12 0.51 -11.04
N LEU A 81 19.82 0.78 -10.90
CA LEU A 81 18.78 -0.19 -11.24
C LEU A 81 18.86 -0.64 -12.70
N GLN A 82 19.06 0.29 -13.63
CA GLN A 82 19.25 -0.05 -15.06
C GLN A 82 20.45 -0.97 -15.28
N LYS A 83 21.55 -0.71 -14.60
CA LYS A 83 22.77 -1.53 -14.66
C LYS A 83 22.49 -2.98 -14.20
N GLU A 84 21.79 -3.17 -13.07
CA GLU A 84 21.45 -4.49 -12.56
C GLU A 84 20.44 -5.23 -13.46
N LEU A 85 19.44 -4.54 -13.99
CA LEU A 85 18.51 -5.12 -14.97
C LEU A 85 19.23 -5.52 -16.26
N CYS A 86 20.18 -4.73 -16.75
CA CYS A 86 21.02 -5.08 -17.91
C CYS A 86 21.90 -6.31 -17.64
N LYS A 87 22.41 -6.51 -16.43
CA LYS A 87 23.12 -7.74 -16.04
C LYS A 87 22.18 -8.95 -16.07
N SER A 88 20.96 -8.78 -15.55
CA SER A 88 19.94 -9.83 -15.56
C SER A 88 19.61 -10.29 -16.99
N LEU A 89 19.41 -9.37 -17.93
CA LEU A 89 19.17 -9.68 -19.34
C LEU A 89 20.32 -10.45 -20.01
N ARG A 90 21.54 -10.34 -19.49
CA ARG A 90 22.72 -11.11 -19.93
C ARG A 90 22.93 -12.42 -19.18
N GLY A 91 21.91 -12.89 -18.45
CA GLY A 91 21.95 -14.13 -17.67
C GLY A 91 22.71 -14.04 -16.34
N LYS A 92 23.07 -12.84 -15.88
CA LYS A 92 23.75 -12.61 -14.59
C LYS A 92 22.76 -12.06 -13.57
N VAL A 93 21.74 -12.86 -13.23
CA VAL A 93 20.68 -12.45 -12.29
C VAL A 93 21.19 -12.46 -10.86
N ASN A 94 21.10 -11.32 -10.18
CA ASN A 94 21.23 -11.22 -8.74
C ASN A 94 19.98 -10.54 -8.15
N ARG A 95 19.07 -11.35 -7.60
CA ARG A 95 17.81 -10.86 -7.01
C ARG A 95 18.04 -9.86 -5.88
N GLY A 96 19.09 -10.06 -5.08
CA GLY A 96 19.41 -9.19 -3.95
C GLY A 96 19.72 -7.78 -4.43
N TYR A 97 20.66 -7.64 -5.36
CA TYR A 97 21.01 -6.32 -5.91
C TYR A 97 19.86 -5.65 -6.66
N ILE A 98 19.06 -6.40 -7.43
CA ILE A 98 17.88 -5.82 -8.07
C ILE A 98 16.87 -5.30 -7.04
N ALA A 99 16.67 -6.02 -5.92
CA ALA A 99 15.76 -5.61 -4.87
C ALA A 99 16.27 -4.37 -4.11
N GLU A 100 17.57 -4.28 -3.86
CA GLU A 100 18.26 -3.13 -3.28
C GLU A 100 18.02 -1.89 -4.13
N GLU A 101 18.39 -1.93 -5.41
CA GLU A 101 18.21 -0.78 -6.32
C GLU A 101 16.74 -0.38 -6.51
N ILE A 102 15.80 -1.34 -6.47
CA ILE A 102 14.37 -1.02 -6.49
C ILE A 102 13.97 -0.26 -5.22
N ALA A 103 14.52 -0.62 -4.05
CA ALA A 103 14.24 0.07 -2.80
C ALA A 103 14.79 1.51 -2.83
N ASP A 104 16.03 1.69 -3.31
CA ASP A 104 16.67 3.00 -3.40
C ASP A 104 15.92 3.93 -4.36
N VAL A 105 15.56 3.45 -5.55
CA VAL A 105 14.71 4.22 -6.48
C VAL A 105 13.37 4.60 -5.84
N ARG A 106 12.74 3.71 -5.08
CA ARG A 106 11.46 4.02 -4.40
C ARG A 106 11.63 5.11 -3.36
N ILE A 107 12.66 5.02 -2.52
CA ILE A 107 12.98 6.03 -1.51
C ILE A 107 13.18 7.40 -2.18
N MET A 108 13.93 7.45 -3.27
CA MET A 108 14.16 8.70 -4.00
C MET A 108 12.89 9.25 -4.64
N LEU A 109 12.03 8.40 -5.22
CA LEU A 109 10.74 8.83 -5.77
C LEU A 109 9.80 9.35 -4.70
N ASP A 110 9.75 8.73 -3.53
CA ASP A 110 8.93 9.19 -2.40
C ASP A 110 9.42 10.56 -1.89
N GLN A 111 10.73 10.82 -1.89
CA GLN A 111 11.25 12.16 -1.64
C GLN A 111 10.78 13.18 -2.69
N MET A 112 10.72 12.81 -3.97
CA MET A 112 10.19 13.71 -5.01
C MET A 112 8.70 13.98 -4.82
N VAL A 113 7.92 12.98 -4.41
CA VAL A 113 6.50 13.17 -4.06
C VAL A 113 6.32 14.22 -2.96
N ILE A 114 7.17 14.16 -1.93
CA ILE A 114 7.17 15.17 -0.84
C ILE A 114 7.64 16.53 -1.38
N LEU A 115 8.73 16.58 -2.12
CA LEU A 115 9.34 17.80 -2.64
C LEU A 115 8.39 18.62 -3.52
N TYR A 116 7.61 17.93 -4.37
CA TYR A 116 6.69 18.55 -5.32
C TYR A 116 5.25 18.60 -4.82
N ASP A 117 4.98 18.11 -3.60
CA ASP A 117 3.65 18.05 -2.99
C ASP A 117 2.59 17.43 -3.93
N CYS A 118 2.90 16.28 -4.54
CA CYS A 118 2.12 15.70 -5.61
C CYS A 118 1.57 14.29 -5.31
N ALA A 119 1.41 13.92 -4.05
CA ALA A 119 0.98 12.58 -3.65
C ALA A 119 -0.38 12.18 -4.25
N GLU A 120 -1.39 13.05 -4.17
CA GLU A 120 -2.72 12.80 -4.72
C GLU A 120 -2.72 12.68 -6.24
N ASP A 121 -1.91 13.49 -6.92
CA ASP A 121 -1.75 13.42 -8.37
C ASP A 121 -1.09 12.11 -8.81
N VAL A 122 -0.04 11.68 -8.11
CA VAL A 122 0.64 10.39 -8.36
C VAL A 122 -0.33 9.23 -8.19
N ASP A 123 -1.12 9.21 -7.13
CA ASP A 123 -2.14 8.18 -6.90
C ASP A 123 -3.21 8.16 -7.98
N THR A 124 -3.66 9.33 -8.39
CA THR A 124 -4.66 9.49 -9.47
C THR A 124 -4.11 8.96 -10.79
N TRP A 125 -2.91 9.39 -11.17
CA TRP A 125 -2.27 8.92 -12.38
C TRP A 125 -1.95 7.43 -12.35
N ARG A 126 -1.58 6.88 -11.19
CA ARG A 126 -1.37 5.45 -11.03
C ARG A 126 -2.63 4.65 -11.34
N LYS A 127 -3.78 5.05 -10.78
CA LYS A 127 -5.08 4.41 -11.05
C LYS A 127 -5.44 4.46 -12.54
N VAL A 128 -5.28 5.63 -13.16
CA VAL A 128 -5.54 5.80 -14.61
C VAL A 128 -4.64 4.91 -15.46
N LYS A 129 -3.34 4.84 -15.14
CA LYS A 129 -2.38 4.03 -15.90
C LYS A 129 -2.62 2.52 -15.72
N LEU A 130 -2.97 2.07 -14.51
CA LEU A 130 -3.34 0.68 -14.26
C LEU A 130 -4.62 0.29 -15.02
N GLY A 131 -5.63 1.12 -15.04
CA GLY A 131 -6.84 0.85 -15.84
C GLY A 131 -6.59 0.82 -17.36
N ARG A 132 -5.60 1.59 -17.86
CA ARG A 132 -5.16 1.47 -19.26
C ARG A 132 -4.41 0.16 -19.53
N LEU A 133 -3.60 -0.29 -18.57
CA LEU A 133 -2.87 -1.56 -18.67
C LEU A 133 -3.86 -2.74 -18.68
N GLU A 134 -4.83 -2.75 -17.79
CA GLU A 134 -5.89 -3.76 -17.71
C GLU A 134 -6.64 -3.88 -19.06
N LYS A 135 -7.04 -2.74 -19.64
CA LYS A 135 -7.71 -2.72 -20.96
C LYS A 135 -6.82 -3.23 -22.11
N ARG A 136 -5.50 -3.09 -22.01
CA ARG A 136 -4.58 -3.66 -23.04
C ARG A 136 -4.46 -5.16 -22.88
N LEU A 137 -4.39 -5.65 -21.64
CA LEU A 137 -4.30 -7.08 -21.35
C LEU A 137 -5.58 -7.83 -21.78
N SER A 138 -6.75 -7.26 -21.55
CA SER A 138 -8.01 -7.88 -21.97
C SER A 138 -8.16 -7.97 -23.50
N LYS A 139 -7.65 -6.99 -24.25
CA LYS A 139 -7.67 -7.04 -25.72
C LYS A 139 -6.76 -8.08 -26.34
N GLN A 140 -5.63 -8.41 -25.70
CA GLN A 140 -4.70 -9.44 -26.20
C GLN A 140 -5.23 -10.87 -26.05
N VAL A 141 -6.26 -11.10 -25.20
CA VAL A 141 -6.89 -12.40 -25.00
C VAL A 141 -7.91 -12.71 -26.10
N GLU A 142 -8.38 -11.70 -26.84
CA GLU A 142 -9.42 -11.84 -27.87
C GLU A 142 -8.86 -12.06 -29.30
N GLU A 143 -7.56 -11.94 -29.53
CA GLU A 143 -6.97 -12.27 -30.83
C GLU A 143 -6.55 -13.73 -30.87
N PRO A 144 -7.25 -14.61 -31.63
CA PRO A 144 -6.78 -15.97 -31.86
C PRO A 144 -5.51 -15.92 -32.70
N HIS A 145 -4.47 -16.62 -32.26
CA HIS A 145 -3.30 -16.88 -33.08
C HIS A 145 -3.72 -17.70 -34.31
N GLU A 146 -3.80 -17.08 -35.48
CA GLU A 146 -3.77 -17.77 -36.77
C GLU A 146 -2.38 -18.31 -37.08
#